data_77ed76d85e8686831e64a7bacbddd1ce
#
_entry.id   77ed76d85e8686831e64a7bacbddd1ce
#
_cell.length_a   1.000
_cell.length_b   1.000
_cell.length_c   1.000
_cell.angle_alpha   90.00
_cell.angle_beta   90.00
_cell.angle_gamma   90.00
#
_symmetry.space_group_name_H-M   'P 1'
#
loop_
_entity.id
_entity.type
_entity.pdbx_description
1 polymer ?
#
loop_
_entity_poly.entity_id
_entity_poly.type
_entity_poly.pdbx_seq_one_letter_code
_entity_poly.pdbx_strand_id
1 'polypeptide(L)'
;AQDFHIGLDDTADDLVIGLGSALGTTPAISIDENVLVTIADDINVVGRAAGVTLTADDGESMNLALGNNFIATTTASAAITFLNPKAGQSGTVWFNNGGNHVISAHAYVAISAADLATLAVTGSYMLSYFCTLDLDGSTDSNNNNRILVSASAILV
;
A
#
# COMPACT_ATOMS: atom_id res chain seq x y z
N ALA A 1 -23.17 -23.87 23.41
CA ALA A 1 -21.89 -24.01 22.66
C ALA A 1 -22.09 -23.33 21.32
N GLN A 2 -21.07 -22.67 20.80
CA GLN A 2 -21.05 -22.14 19.44
C GLN A 2 -20.40 -23.19 18.55
N ASP A 3 -21.02 -23.49 17.45
CA ASP A 3 -20.47 -24.40 16.46
C ASP A 3 -19.55 -23.65 15.50
N PHE A 4 -18.44 -24.24 15.16
CA PHE A 4 -17.52 -23.77 14.13
C PHE A 4 -17.53 -24.73 12.95
N HIS A 5 -17.35 -24.23 11.77
CA HIS A 5 -17.20 -25.05 10.59
C HIS A 5 -15.98 -24.60 9.76
N ILE A 6 -15.44 -25.55 9.02
CA ILE A 6 -14.44 -25.32 7.96
C ILE A 6 -14.92 -26.15 6.77
N GLY A 7 -15.05 -25.52 5.63
CA GLY A 7 -15.51 -26.22 4.43
C GLY A 7 -15.42 -25.37 3.18
N LEU A 8 -15.74 -26.00 2.06
CA LEU A 8 -15.87 -25.33 0.78
C LEU A 8 -17.32 -24.87 0.61
N ASP A 9 -17.52 -23.60 0.35
CA ASP A 9 -18.80 -23.05 -0.10
C ASP A 9 -18.81 -23.10 -1.63
N ASP A 10 -19.45 -24.10 -2.19
CA ASP A 10 -19.54 -24.35 -3.63
C ASP A 10 -20.44 -23.34 -4.37
N THR A 11 -21.16 -22.53 -3.64
CA THR A 11 -21.97 -21.43 -4.22
C THR A 11 -21.10 -20.19 -4.48
N ALA A 12 -20.11 -19.95 -3.62
CA ALA A 12 -19.17 -18.83 -3.72
C ALA A 12 -17.79 -19.26 -4.24
N ASP A 13 -17.55 -20.57 -4.40
CA ASP A 13 -16.23 -21.16 -4.71
C ASP A 13 -15.14 -20.83 -3.67
N ASP A 14 -15.54 -20.60 -2.40
CA ASP A 14 -14.67 -20.17 -1.32
C ASP A 14 -14.32 -21.31 -0.34
N LEU A 15 -13.08 -21.30 0.18
CA LEU A 15 -12.76 -21.99 1.43
C LEU A 15 -13.14 -21.10 2.60
N VAL A 16 -14.03 -21.56 3.48
CA VAL A 16 -14.60 -20.78 4.56
C VAL A 16 -14.27 -21.37 5.93
N ILE A 17 -13.92 -20.53 6.88
CA ILE A 17 -13.87 -20.80 8.32
C ILE A 17 -14.84 -19.85 8.99
N GLY A 18 -15.86 -20.34 9.69
CA GLY A 18 -16.90 -19.50 10.24
C GLY A 18 -17.63 -20.07 11.44
N LEU A 19 -18.61 -19.31 11.91
CA LEU A 19 -19.50 -19.64 13.02
C LEU A 19 -20.83 -20.19 12.48
N GLY A 20 -21.48 -21.04 13.29
CA GLY A 20 -22.78 -21.61 12.98
C GLY A 20 -22.69 -22.95 12.25
N SER A 21 -23.85 -23.47 11.86
CA SER A 21 -23.98 -24.80 11.23
C SER A 21 -24.07 -24.77 9.70
N ALA A 22 -24.10 -23.57 9.10
CA ALA A 22 -24.21 -23.38 7.66
C ALA A 22 -22.99 -22.63 7.11
N LEU A 23 -22.37 -23.18 6.05
CA LEU A 23 -21.30 -22.54 5.33
C LEU A 23 -21.78 -21.21 4.70
N GLY A 24 -20.91 -20.23 4.62
CA GLY A 24 -21.16 -18.98 3.92
C GLY A 24 -22.05 -17.96 4.63
N THR A 25 -22.71 -18.30 5.74
CA THR A 25 -23.61 -17.35 6.44
C THR A 25 -22.91 -16.40 7.39
N THR A 26 -21.87 -16.86 8.09
CA THR A 26 -21.07 -16.07 9.03
C THR A 26 -19.60 -16.43 8.93
N PRO A 27 -18.96 -16.16 7.78
CA PRO A 27 -17.54 -16.45 7.60
C PRO A 27 -16.72 -15.50 8.49
N ALA A 28 -15.77 -16.05 9.25
CA ALA A 28 -14.72 -15.28 9.92
C ALA A 28 -13.50 -15.11 9.03
N ILE A 29 -13.19 -16.13 8.22
CA ILE A 29 -12.15 -16.11 7.20
C ILE A 29 -12.72 -16.78 5.95
N SER A 30 -12.53 -16.15 4.80
CA SER A 30 -12.75 -16.78 3.49
C SER A 30 -11.50 -16.65 2.61
N ILE A 31 -11.30 -17.64 1.73
CA ILE A 31 -10.27 -17.61 0.69
C ILE A 31 -10.99 -17.91 -0.62
N ASP A 32 -11.01 -16.93 -1.52
CA ASP A 32 -11.68 -17.05 -2.81
C ASP A 32 -10.81 -17.80 -3.86
N GLU A 33 -11.36 -18.03 -5.03
CA GLU A 33 -10.68 -18.70 -6.14
C GLU A 33 -9.46 -17.94 -6.69
N ASN A 34 -9.33 -16.64 -6.35
CA ASN A 34 -8.17 -15.80 -6.68
C ASN A 34 -7.12 -15.77 -5.57
N VAL A 35 -7.31 -16.62 -4.53
CA VAL A 35 -6.43 -16.73 -3.36
C VAL A 35 -6.44 -15.44 -2.50
N LEU A 36 -7.49 -14.61 -2.60
CA LEU A 36 -7.69 -13.47 -1.71
C LEU A 36 -8.22 -13.97 -0.37
N VAL A 37 -7.50 -13.67 0.71
CA VAL A 37 -7.93 -13.97 2.08
C VAL A 37 -8.69 -12.79 2.64
N THR A 38 -9.97 -12.99 2.97
CA THR A 38 -10.81 -12.01 3.64
C THR A 38 -11.00 -12.41 5.09
N ILE A 39 -10.79 -11.48 6.02
CA ILE A 39 -11.08 -11.60 7.45
C ILE A 39 -12.20 -10.64 7.77
N ALA A 40 -13.31 -11.14 8.27
CA ALA A 40 -14.54 -10.38 8.42
C ALA A 40 -14.53 -9.39 9.59
N ASP A 41 -13.59 -9.53 10.52
CA ASP A 41 -13.46 -8.71 11.73
C ASP A 41 -12.00 -8.33 11.97
N ASP A 42 -11.64 -7.84 13.14
CA ASP A 42 -10.31 -7.39 13.51
C ASP A 42 -9.25 -8.50 13.47
N ILE A 43 -8.02 -8.13 13.09
CA ILE A 43 -6.85 -8.98 13.21
C ILE A 43 -6.02 -8.54 14.40
N ASN A 44 -5.94 -9.38 15.46
CA ASN A 44 -5.03 -9.17 16.57
C ASN A 44 -3.76 -10.01 16.40
N VAL A 45 -2.65 -9.35 16.06
CA VAL A 45 -1.35 -10.00 15.89
C VAL A 45 -0.55 -9.89 17.19
N VAL A 46 -0.45 -10.98 17.95
CA VAL A 46 0.30 -11.02 19.23
C VAL A 46 1.82 -11.05 19.01
N GLY A 47 2.28 -11.37 17.82
CA GLY A 47 3.69 -11.41 17.46
C GLY A 47 4.09 -10.26 16.53
N ARG A 48 5.06 -10.52 15.67
CA ARG A 48 5.43 -9.57 14.60
C ARG A 48 4.57 -9.77 13.36
N ALA A 49 4.04 -8.66 12.84
CA ALA A 49 3.60 -8.59 11.45
C ALA A 49 4.68 -7.86 10.65
N ALA A 50 5.35 -8.55 9.73
CA ALA A 50 6.37 -7.96 8.89
C ALA A 50 5.93 -8.01 7.42
N GLY A 51 5.82 -6.83 6.79
CA GLY A 51 5.66 -6.73 5.35
C GLY A 51 7.00 -6.90 4.63
N VAL A 52 6.95 -7.31 3.37
CA VAL A 52 8.12 -7.33 2.50
C VAL A 52 8.56 -5.89 2.21
N THR A 53 9.88 -5.64 2.25
CA THR A 53 10.45 -4.39 1.73
C THR A 53 10.91 -4.63 0.30
N LEU A 54 10.40 -3.84 -0.63
CA LEU A 54 10.63 -3.97 -2.06
C LEU A 54 11.53 -2.83 -2.55
N THR A 55 12.29 -3.09 -3.61
CA THR A 55 12.98 -2.02 -4.33
C THR A 55 12.00 -1.37 -5.30
N ALA A 56 11.95 -0.02 -5.32
CA ALA A 56 11.14 0.72 -6.27
C ALA A 56 11.65 0.52 -7.71
N ASP A 57 10.73 0.48 -8.65
CA ASP A 57 11.06 0.49 -10.07
C ASP A 57 11.61 1.88 -10.45
N ASP A 58 12.62 1.94 -11.30
CA ASP A 58 13.23 3.19 -11.81
C ASP A 58 13.66 4.20 -10.71
N GLY A 59 13.81 3.74 -9.46
CA GLY A 59 14.27 4.54 -8.33
C GLY A 59 13.22 5.44 -7.66
N GLU A 60 12.08 5.71 -8.28
CA GLU A 60 11.02 6.60 -7.77
C GLU A 60 9.58 6.11 -8.00
N SER A 61 9.42 4.95 -8.66
CA SER A 61 8.11 4.33 -8.89
C SER A 61 7.88 3.15 -7.96
N MET A 62 6.89 3.25 -7.07
CA MET A 62 6.50 2.21 -6.13
C MET A 62 5.28 1.46 -6.64
N ASN A 63 5.41 0.18 -6.94
CA ASN A 63 4.27 -0.65 -7.36
C ASN A 63 3.55 -1.24 -6.14
N LEU A 64 2.44 -0.63 -5.76
CA LEU A 64 1.68 -0.97 -4.56
C LEU A 64 0.92 -2.31 -4.66
N ALA A 65 0.79 -2.88 -5.86
CA ALA A 65 0.27 -4.24 -6.00
C ALA A 65 1.22 -5.30 -5.43
N LEU A 66 2.52 -4.96 -5.25
CA LEU A 66 3.54 -5.88 -4.76
C LEU A 66 3.76 -5.80 -3.25
N GLY A 67 3.40 -4.69 -2.61
CA GLY A 67 3.55 -4.50 -1.15
C GLY A 67 3.42 -3.05 -0.70
N ASN A 68 3.73 -2.81 0.57
CA ASN A 68 3.50 -1.52 1.22
C ASN A 68 4.80 -0.78 1.61
N ASN A 69 5.94 -1.46 1.59
CA ASN A 69 7.20 -0.86 2.02
C ASN A 69 8.23 -0.95 0.91
N PHE A 70 8.91 0.16 0.63
CA PHE A 70 9.86 0.27 -0.48
C PHE A 70 11.17 0.91 -0.06
N ILE A 71 12.21 0.59 -0.82
CA ILE A 71 13.47 1.34 -0.88
C ILE A 71 13.53 1.95 -2.27
N ALA A 72 13.62 3.26 -2.36
CA ALA A 72 13.74 4.01 -3.59
C ALA A 72 15.05 4.80 -3.59
N THR A 73 15.80 4.73 -4.66
CA THR A 73 17.06 5.50 -4.81
C THR A 73 17.04 6.18 -6.18
N THR A 74 16.86 7.49 -6.17
CA THR A 74 16.87 8.25 -7.42
C THR A 74 18.29 8.61 -7.84
N THR A 75 18.54 8.48 -9.14
CA THR A 75 19.82 8.81 -9.79
C THR A 75 19.68 9.97 -10.78
N ALA A 76 18.47 10.50 -10.94
CA ALA A 76 18.12 11.61 -11.82
C ALA A 76 16.95 12.40 -11.23
N SER A 77 16.66 13.56 -11.81
CA SER A 77 15.44 14.31 -11.46
C SER A 77 14.21 13.58 -11.95
N ALA A 78 13.24 13.36 -11.06
CA ALA A 78 12.10 12.49 -11.31
C ALA A 78 10.85 12.84 -10.49
N ALA A 79 9.73 12.23 -10.84
CA ALA A 79 8.47 12.38 -10.11
C ALA A 79 8.20 11.14 -9.26
N ILE A 80 7.95 11.34 -7.98
CA ILE A 80 7.45 10.27 -7.11
C ILE A 80 6.13 9.75 -7.68
N THR A 81 6.09 8.45 -7.93
CA THR A 81 4.96 7.76 -8.56
C THR A 81 4.59 6.52 -7.77
N PHE A 82 3.30 6.28 -7.59
CA PHE A 82 2.78 5.05 -7.01
C PHE A 82 1.88 4.36 -8.03
N LEU A 83 2.20 3.12 -8.36
CA LEU A 83 1.44 2.32 -9.32
C LEU A 83 0.48 1.39 -8.58
N ASN A 84 -0.70 1.15 -9.15
CA ASN A 84 -1.69 0.19 -8.66
C ASN A 84 -2.08 0.38 -7.16
N PRO A 85 -2.35 1.60 -6.69
CA PRO A 85 -2.79 1.81 -5.32
C PRO A 85 -4.21 1.28 -5.10
N LYS A 86 -4.50 0.86 -3.86
CA LYS A 86 -5.85 0.57 -3.39
C LYS A 86 -6.25 1.54 -2.27
N ALA A 87 -7.53 1.89 -2.21
CA ALA A 87 -8.08 2.70 -1.13
C ALA A 87 -7.79 2.07 0.24
N GLY A 88 -7.37 2.89 1.21
CA GLY A 88 -6.97 2.44 2.54
C GLY A 88 -5.56 1.87 2.63
N GLN A 89 -4.87 1.63 1.51
CA GLN A 89 -3.49 1.16 1.52
C GLN A 89 -2.56 2.23 2.08
N SER A 90 -1.64 1.82 2.94
CA SER A 90 -0.64 2.70 3.56
C SER A 90 0.69 1.98 3.69
N GLY A 91 1.76 2.75 3.82
CA GLY A 91 3.09 2.18 4.00
C GLY A 91 4.19 3.23 4.07
N THR A 92 5.42 2.77 3.91
CA THR A 92 6.61 3.60 4.02
C THR A 92 7.56 3.39 2.84
N VAL A 93 8.29 4.46 2.51
CA VAL A 93 9.37 4.40 1.52
C VAL A 93 10.64 4.98 2.15
N TRP A 94 11.71 4.17 2.17
CA TRP A 94 13.04 4.69 2.41
C TRP A 94 13.54 5.30 1.11
N PHE A 95 13.52 6.62 1.03
CA PHE A 95 13.86 7.36 -0.18
C PHE A 95 15.28 7.95 -0.09
N ASN A 96 16.13 7.61 -1.05
CA ASN A 96 17.49 8.15 -1.16
C ASN A 96 17.61 9.07 -2.38
N ASN A 97 17.92 10.33 -2.16
CA ASN A 97 18.36 11.21 -3.24
C ASN A 97 19.88 11.21 -3.29
N GLY A 98 20.45 10.57 -4.31
CA GLY A 98 21.90 10.38 -4.45
C GLY A 98 22.67 11.61 -4.94
N GLY A 99 22.02 12.69 -5.38
CA GLY A 99 22.74 13.76 -6.06
C GLY A 99 22.05 15.09 -6.22
N ASN A 100 21.32 15.60 -5.24
CA ASN A 100 20.56 16.86 -5.37
C ASN A 100 19.62 16.90 -6.60
N HIS A 101 19.02 15.76 -6.89
CA HIS A 101 18.06 15.68 -7.99
C HIS A 101 16.76 16.40 -7.64
N VAL A 102 16.18 17.07 -8.62
CA VAL A 102 14.88 17.73 -8.44
C VAL A 102 13.81 16.65 -8.33
N ILE A 103 13.11 16.65 -7.20
CA ILE A 103 12.02 15.72 -6.95
C ILE A 103 10.70 16.45 -7.15
N SER A 104 9.83 15.88 -7.96
CA SER A 104 8.47 16.33 -8.19
C SER A 104 7.49 15.23 -7.74
N ALA A 105 6.21 15.50 -7.87
CA ALA A 105 5.16 14.54 -7.58
C ALA A 105 4.32 14.30 -8.85
N HIS A 106 3.90 13.05 -9.06
CA HIS A 106 2.91 12.76 -10.09
C HIS A 106 1.57 13.44 -9.77
N ALA A 107 0.74 13.71 -10.77
CA ALA A 107 -0.49 14.50 -10.64
C ALA A 107 -1.46 14.01 -9.53
N TYR A 108 -1.50 12.70 -9.24
CA TYR A 108 -2.32 12.12 -8.17
C TYR A 108 -1.59 11.99 -6.83
N VAL A 109 -0.35 12.41 -6.71
CA VAL A 109 0.41 12.41 -5.45
C VAL A 109 0.31 13.78 -4.79
N ALA A 110 -0.22 13.83 -3.58
CA ALA A 110 -0.32 15.03 -2.78
C ALA A 110 0.79 15.05 -1.73
N ILE A 111 1.79 15.86 -1.96
CA ILE A 111 2.92 16.10 -1.08
C ILE A 111 3.14 17.62 -0.96
N SER A 112 3.57 18.10 0.19
CA SER A 112 3.77 19.53 0.39
C SER A 112 4.97 20.05 -0.42
N ALA A 113 4.94 21.33 -0.82
CA ALA A 113 6.08 21.96 -1.48
C ALA A 113 7.33 22.00 -0.56
N ALA A 114 7.15 22.09 0.75
CA ALA A 114 8.23 22.03 1.72
C ALA A 114 8.89 20.64 1.76
N ASP A 115 8.08 19.58 1.72
CA ASP A 115 8.60 18.21 1.67
C ASP A 115 9.34 17.95 0.36
N LEU A 116 8.81 18.40 -0.78
CA LEU A 116 9.49 18.28 -2.08
C LEU A 116 10.85 19.01 -2.08
N ALA A 117 10.89 20.21 -1.49
CA ALA A 117 12.13 20.97 -1.35
C ALA A 117 13.16 20.23 -0.45
N THR A 118 12.67 19.57 0.60
CA THR A 118 13.50 18.73 1.49
C THR A 118 14.06 17.53 0.72
N LEU A 119 13.22 16.83 -0.04
CA LEU A 119 13.62 15.66 -0.83
C LEU A 119 14.60 15.99 -1.97
N ALA A 120 14.64 17.23 -2.44
CA ALA A 120 15.55 17.69 -3.50
C ALA A 120 17.02 17.79 -3.04
N VAL A 121 17.28 17.77 -1.75
CA VAL A 121 18.64 17.76 -1.20
C VAL A 121 19.17 16.33 -1.18
N THR A 122 20.50 16.14 -1.38
CA THR A 122 21.13 14.83 -1.22
C THR A 122 20.94 14.32 0.20
N GLY A 123 20.45 13.12 0.35
CA GLY A 123 20.21 12.51 1.66
C GLY A 123 19.23 11.35 1.63
N SER A 124 18.96 10.82 2.81
CA SER A 124 17.99 9.75 3.04
C SER A 124 16.78 10.27 3.80
N TYR A 125 15.61 9.83 3.38
CA TYR A 125 14.34 10.31 3.88
C TYR A 125 13.38 9.14 4.11
N MET A 126 12.50 9.28 5.10
CA MET A 126 11.36 8.39 5.26
C MET A 126 10.12 9.08 4.69
N LEU A 127 9.50 8.47 3.71
CA LEU A 127 8.18 8.86 3.25
C LEU A 127 7.15 7.96 3.92
N SER A 128 6.05 8.55 4.38
CA SER A 128 4.85 7.83 4.78
C SER A 128 3.75 8.16 3.79
N TYR A 129 2.96 7.18 3.36
CA TYR A 129 1.88 7.41 2.42
C TYR A 129 0.57 6.76 2.85
N PHE A 130 -0.53 7.34 2.36
CA PHE A 130 -1.88 6.81 2.51
C PHE A 130 -2.67 7.02 1.23
N CYS A 131 -3.28 5.95 0.71
CA CYS A 131 -4.10 5.98 -0.50
C CYS A 131 -5.55 6.24 -0.13
N THR A 132 -6.12 7.33 -0.65
CA THR A 132 -7.52 7.68 -0.35
C THR A 132 -8.50 6.97 -1.26
N LEU A 133 -8.08 6.58 -2.46
CA LEU A 133 -8.92 5.91 -3.47
C LEU A 133 -8.12 4.94 -4.31
N ASP A 134 -8.83 4.02 -4.99
CA ASP A 134 -8.26 3.14 -6.00
C ASP A 134 -7.99 3.95 -7.27
N LEU A 135 -6.83 3.74 -7.87
CA LEU A 135 -6.57 4.15 -9.25
C LEU A 135 -6.83 2.93 -10.14
N ASP A 136 -8.03 2.87 -10.71
CA ASP A 136 -8.47 1.81 -11.62
C ASP A 136 -7.92 1.94 -13.05
N GLY A 137 -6.87 2.75 -13.23
CA GLY A 137 -6.34 3.10 -14.54
C GLY A 137 -7.11 4.23 -15.24
N SER A 138 -8.16 4.74 -14.61
CA SER A 138 -8.87 5.95 -15.07
C SER A 138 -8.11 7.18 -14.60
N THR A 139 -7.79 8.05 -15.53
CA THR A 139 -7.32 9.42 -15.22
C THR A 139 -8.53 10.20 -14.70
N ASP A 140 -8.75 10.19 -13.40
CA ASP A 140 -9.77 11.07 -12.82
C ASP A 140 -9.38 12.53 -13.06
N SER A 141 -10.06 13.14 -14.02
CA SER A 141 -9.88 14.54 -14.39
C SER A 141 -10.25 15.51 -13.28
N ASN A 142 -10.90 15.03 -12.19
CA ASN A 142 -11.34 15.85 -11.07
C ASN A 142 -10.33 15.98 -9.93
N ASN A 143 -9.15 15.33 -10.05
CA ASN A 143 -8.03 15.52 -9.12
C ASN A 143 -8.36 15.19 -7.63
N ASN A 144 -9.37 14.38 -7.36
CA ASN A 144 -9.80 14.01 -6.02
C ASN A 144 -9.16 12.71 -5.50
N ASN A 145 -8.59 11.91 -6.40
CA ASN A 145 -7.92 10.66 -6.07
C ASN A 145 -6.48 10.96 -5.73
N ARG A 146 -6.12 10.92 -4.47
CA ARG A 146 -4.78 11.31 -4.04
C ARG A 146 -4.15 10.27 -3.16
N ILE A 147 -2.86 10.08 -3.40
CA ILE A 147 -1.98 9.44 -2.45
C ILE A 147 -1.37 10.56 -1.63
N LEU A 148 -1.72 10.61 -0.36
CA LEU A 148 -1.19 11.59 0.58
C LEU A 148 0.20 11.13 1.00
N VAL A 149 1.19 11.99 0.88
CA VAL A 149 2.58 11.68 1.22
C VAL A 149 3.13 12.76 2.15
N SER A 150 3.84 12.34 3.18
CA SER A 150 4.68 13.21 4.00
C SER A 150 6.11 12.69 4.03
N ALA A 151 7.08 13.60 4.15
CA ALA A 151 8.50 13.28 4.19
C ALA A 151 9.13 13.74 5.52
N SER A 152 10.04 12.92 6.05
CA SER A 152 10.87 13.26 7.19
C SER A 152 12.33 12.97 6.86
N ALA A 153 13.22 13.91 7.11
CA ALA A 153 14.66 13.67 6.99
C ALA A 153 15.11 12.61 8.00
N ILE A 154 15.95 11.69 7.54
CA ILE A 154 16.63 10.75 8.43
C ILE A 154 17.92 11.44 8.85
N LEU A 155 18.00 11.80 10.11
CA LEU A 155 19.24 12.29 10.70
C LEU A 155 20.20 11.12 10.84
N VAL A 156 21.28 11.15 10.11
CA VAL A 156 22.39 10.20 10.19
C VAL A 156 23.54 10.86 10.90
#